data_423de53922e6b04741a3f7b905c8463b
#
_entry.id   423de53922e6b04741a3f7b905c8463b
#
_cell.length_a   1.000
_cell.length_b   1.000
_cell.length_c   1.000
_cell.angle_alpha   90.00
_cell.angle_beta   90.00
_cell.angle_gamma   90.00
#
_symmetry.space_group_name_H-M   'P 1'
#
loop_
_entity.id
_entity.type
_entity.pdbx_description
1 polymer ?
#
loop_
_entity_poly.entity_id
_entity_poly.type
_entity_poly.pdbx_seq_one_letter_code
_entity_poly.pdbx_strand_id
1 'polypeptide(L)'
;MRDERWRCNVIISIASGKGGTGKTTVAVNLALALEGAIPIHFLDCDVEEPNAHLFLHPEIKHSETVNLPVPVVDESKCDGCGKCAEVCAFNAILAFKSQTIVLPELCHGCGGCT
;
A
#
# COMPACT_ATOMS: atom_id res chain seq x y z
N MET A 1 22.81 -6.74 16.17
CA MET A 1 23.28 -5.33 16.17
C MET A 1 22.08 -4.47 15.82
N ARG A 2 21.59 -3.67 16.79
CA ARG A 2 20.52 -2.69 16.50
C ARG A 2 21.19 -1.51 15.80
N ASP A 3 20.73 -1.21 14.59
CA ASP A 3 21.22 -0.08 13.81
C ASP A 3 20.92 1.22 14.57
N GLU A 4 21.96 1.86 15.07
CA GLU A 4 21.86 3.11 15.87
C GLU A 4 21.44 4.33 15.02
N ARG A 5 21.18 4.14 13.71
CA ARG A 5 20.87 5.21 12.76
C ARG A 5 19.48 5.85 12.94
N TRP A 6 18.60 5.27 13.74
CA TRP A 6 17.21 5.70 13.87
C TRP A 6 16.83 6.20 15.27
N ARG A 7 17.70 6.94 15.92
CA ARG A 7 17.34 7.61 17.19
C ARG A 7 16.48 8.84 16.89
N CYS A 8 15.18 8.61 16.59
CA CYS A 8 14.20 9.69 16.52
C CYS A 8 13.71 10.01 17.94
N ASN A 9 13.87 11.24 18.38
CA ASN A 9 13.34 11.71 19.65
C ASN A 9 11.84 12.10 19.54
N VAL A 10 11.38 12.44 18.33
CA VAL A 10 10.01 12.84 18.04
C VAL A 10 9.55 12.18 16.76
N ILE A 11 8.37 11.59 16.78
CA ILE A 11 7.68 11.06 15.61
C ILE A 11 6.40 11.87 15.42
N ILE A 12 6.23 12.46 14.24
CA ILE A 12 5.02 13.19 13.86
C ILE A 12 4.32 12.41 12.75
N SER A 13 3.06 12.02 12.99
CA SER A 13 2.24 11.34 12.00
C SER A 13 1.12 12.25 11.53
N ILE A 14 0.95 12.38 10.19
CA ILE A 14 -0.10 13.17 9.57
C ILE A 14 -1.06 12.20 8.88
N ALA A 15 -2.26 12.08 9.43
CA ALA A 15 -3.27 11.15 8.96
C ALA A 15 -4.62 11.87 8.75
N SER A 16 -5.46 11.30 7.88
CA SER A 16 -6.86 11.74 7.73
C SER A 16 -7.72 10.58 7.26
N GLY A 17 -9.00 10.63 7.57
CA GLY A 17 -9.97 9.61 7.17
C GLY A 17 -10.50 9.76 5.74
N LYS A 18 -10.04 10.75 4.97
CA LYS A 18 -10.53 11.01 3.61
C LYS A 18 -9.40 11.51 2.70
N GLY A 19 -9.44 11.13 1.41
CA GLY A 19 -8.55 11.66 0.39
C GLY A 19 -8.74 13.17 0.16
N GLY A 20 -7.71 13.84 -0.38
CA GLY A 20 -7.79 15.26 -0.75
C GLY A 20 -7.80 16.28 0.41
N THR A 21 -7.53 15.86 1.65
CA THR A 21 -7.56 16.72 2.84
C THR A 21 -6.29 17.53 3.07
N GLY A 22 -5.28 17.37 2.19
CA GLY A 22 -4.01 18.11 2.30
C GLY A 22 -2.95 17.44 3.18
N LYS A 23 -3.06 16.14 3.50
CA LYS A 23 -2.04 15.40 4.28
C LYS A 23 -0.62 15.64 3.76
N THR A 24 -0.40 15.33 2.50
CA THR A 24 0.92 15.48 1.85
C THR A 24 1.38 16.93 1.87
N THR A 25 0.47 17.89 1.63
CA THR A 25 0.79 19.32 1.67
C THR A 25 1.30 19.72 3.06
N VAL A 26 0.63 19.31 4.13
CA VAL A 26 1.05 19.63 5.50
C VAL A 26 2.37 18.94 5.83
N ALA A 27 2.52 17.64 5.49
CA ALA A 27 3.72 16.87 5.77
C ALA A 27 4.96 17.46 5.08
N VAL A 28 4.85 17.75 3.80
CA VAL A 28 5.94 18.31 2.99
C VAL A 28 6.32 19.71 3.48
N ASN A 29 5.35 20.60 3.72
CA ASN A 29 5.65 21.96 4.19
C ASN A 29 6.29 21.94 5.59
N LEU A 30 5.85 21.02 6.48
CA LEU A 30 6.48 20.86 7.79
C LEU A 30 7.94 20.39 7.64
N ALA A 31 8.20 19.41 6.78
CA ALA A 31 9.56 18.93 6.51
C ALA A 31 10.45 20.05 5.97
N LEU A 32 9.98 20.80 4.97
CA LEU A 32 10.72 21.92 4.38
C LEU A 32 10.97 23.05 5.40
N ALA A 33 9.99 23.33 6.28
CA ALA A 33 10.15 24.37 7.30
C ALA A 33 11.20 24.01 8.37
N LEU A 34 11.44 22.73 8.59
CA LEU A 34 12.41 22.23 9.55
C LEU A 34 13.77 21.87 8.91
N GLU A 35 13.82 21.89 7.59
CA GLU A 35 15.06 21.61 6.83
C GLU A 35 16.18 22.56 7.25
N GLY A 36 17.35 22.03 7.50
CA GLY A 36 18.52 22.79 7.96
C GLY A 36 18.53 23.16 9.44
N ALA A 37 17.40 23.06 10.16
CA ALA A 37 17.33 23.31 11.60
C ALA A 37 17.59 22.04 12.41
N ILE A 38 17.05 20.91 11.98
CA ILE A 38 17.19 19.59 12.62
C ILE A 38 17.29 18.48 11.54
N PRO A 39 17.93 17.34 11.85
CA PRO A 39 17.89 16.17 10.98
C PRO A 39 16.45 15.64 10.88
N ILE A 40 15.98 15.42 9.66
CA ILE A 40 14.62 14.91 9.38
C ILE A 40 14.70 13.62 8.60
N HIS A 41 13.85 12.66 8.97
CA HIS A 41 13.55 11.48 8.18
C HIS A 41 12.08 11.57 7.74
N PHE A 42 11.85 11.69 6.45
CA PHE A 42 10.51 11.73 5.88
C PHE A 42 10.11 10.34 5.38
N LEU A 43 8.94 9.87 5.76
CA LEU A 43 8.37 8.59 5.33
C LEU A 43 7.02 8.87 4.66
N ASP A 44 6.94 8.67 3.33
CA ASP A 44 5.67 8.69 2.62
C ASP A 44 5.06 7.29 2.69
N CYS A 45 4.01 7.16 3.49
CA CYS A 45 3.28 5.90 3.69
C CYS A 45 1.99 5.83 2.86
N ASP A 46 1.80 6.73 1.90
CA ASP A 46 0.69 6.65 0.96
C ASP A 46 1.01 5.62 -0.12
N VAL A 47 0.55 4.38 0.09
CA VAL A 47 0.85 3.26 -0.81
C VAL A 47 0.08 3.33 -2.14
N GLU A 48 -0.99 4.12 -2.20
CA GLU A 48 -1.79 4.29 -3.42
C GLU A 48 -1.22 5.38 -4.33
N GLU A 49 -0.83 6.52 -3.74
CA GLU A 49 -0.29 7.67 -4.48
C GLU A 49 0.87 8.35 -3.71
N PRO A 50 2.05 7.71 -3.59
CA PRO A 50 3.20 8.30 -2.93
C PRO A 50 3.77 9.45 -3.78
N ASN A 51 3.40 10.68 -3.47
CA ASN A 51 3.71 11.86 -4.29
C ASN A 51 4.59 12.91 -3.59
N ALA A 52 4.99 12.69 -2.33
CA ALA A 52 5.85 13.63 -1.61
C ALA A 52 7.22 13.86 -2.30
N HIS A 53 7.72 12.86 -3.02
CA HIS A 53 8.99 12.94 -3.76
C HIS A 53 8.97 14.02 -4.86
N LEU A 54 7.80 14.37 -5.40
CA LEU A 54 7.64 15.43 -6.41
C LEU A 54 7.96 16.81 -5.84
N PHE A 55 7.82 16.98 -4.54
CA PHE A 55 8.06 18.26 -3.84
C PHE A 55 9.41 18.29 -3.13
N LEU A 56 9.85 17.16 -2.58
CA LEU A 56 11.08 17.06 -1.81
C LEU A 56 12.31 16.74 -2.68
N HIS A 57 12.10 16.33 -3.93
CA HIS A 57 13.15 16.00 -4.90
C HIS A 57 14.29 15.12 -4.34
N PRO A 58 14.00 14.00 -3.67
CA PRO A 58 15.03 13.17 -3.07
C PRO A 58 15.88 12.48 -4.13
N GLU A 59 17.16 12.24 -3.81
CA GLU A 59 17.99 11.32 -4.59
C GLU A 59 17.60 9.88 -4.26
N ILE A 60 16.86 9.22 -5.16
CA ILE A 60 16.41 7.83 -4.98
C ILE A 60 17.59 6.89 -5.26
N LYS A 61 18.17 6.31 -4.19
CA LYS A 61 19.31 5.40 -4.28
C LYS A 61 18.93 3.95 -4.46
N HIS A 62 17.73 3.57 -4.08
CA HIS A 62 17.23 2.20 -4.15
C HIS A 62 15.74 2.19 -4.45
N SER A 63 15.31 1.22 -5.27
CA SER A 63 13.91 1.00 -5.60
C SER A 63 13.64 -0.50 -5.68
N GLU A 64 12.58 -0.94 -5.05
CA GLU A 64 12.11 -2.33 -5.08
C GLU A 64 10.67 -2.39 -5.57
N THR A 65 10.37 -3.39 -6.40
CA THR A 65 9.01 -3.64 -6.84
C THR A 65 8.28 -4.46 -5.77
N VAL A 66 7.19 -3.94 -5.26
CA VAL A 66 6.31 -4.66 -4.35
C VAL A 66 5.20 -5.31 -5.16
N ASN A 67 5.11 -6.64 -5.11
CA ASN A 67 4.08 -7.42 -5.79
C ASN A 67 2.94 -7.73 -4.83
N LEU A 68 1.71 -7.61 -5.32
CA LEU A 68 0.51 -8.06 -4.61
C LEU A 68 0.29 -9.55 -4.88
N PRO A 69 0.13 -10.39 -3.85
CA PRO A 69 -0.23 -11.79 -4.05
C PRO A 69 -1.66 -11.90 -4.58
N VAL A 70 -1.82 -12.48 -5.75
CA VAL A 70 -3.12 -12.75 -6.36
C VAL A 70 -3.40 -14.25 -6.30
N PRO A 71 -4.58 -14.70 -5.88
CA PRO A 71 -4.90 -16.11 -5.82
C PRO A 71 -4.93 -16.73 -7.23
N VAL A 72 -4.44 -17.96 -7.33
CA VAL A 72 -4.53 -18.78 -8.54
C VAL A 72 -5.50 -19.93 -8.27
N VAL A 73 -6.44 -20.14 -9.17
CA VAL A 73 -7.41 -21.24 -9.07
C VAL A 73 -6.78 -22.53 -9.60
N ASP A 74 -6.78 -23.57 -8.78
CA ASP A 74 -6.43 -24.92 -9.22
C ASP A 74 -7.71 -25.57 -9.78
N GLU A 75 -7.82 -25.57 -11.11
CA GLU A 75 -9.00 -26.11 -11.81
C GLU A 75 -9.25 -27.58 -11.53
N SER A 76 -8.21 -28.34 -11.18
CA SER A 76 -8.34 -29.79 -10.86
C SER A 76 -8.99 -30.03 -9.51
N LYS A 77 -8.99 -29.04 -8.61
CA LYS A 77 -9.54 -29.10 -7.25
C LYS A 77 -10.78 -28.22 -7.08
N CYS A 78 -11.03 -27.33 -8.02
CA CYS A 78 -12.17 -26.42 -7.95
C CYS A 78 -13.48 -27.15 -8.26
N ASP A 79 -14.37 -27.21 -7.28
CA ASP A 79 -15.72 -27.78 -7.43
C ASP A 79 -16.79 -26.75 -7.85
N GLY A 80 -16.40 -25.49 -8.05
CA GLY A 80 -17.29 -24.40 -8.44
C GLY A 80 -18.25 -23.97 -7.32
N CYS A 81 -17.97 -24.24 -6.05
CA CYS A 81 -18.87 -23.93 -4.93
C CYS A 81 -19.14 -22.44 -4.70
N GLY A 82 -18.31 -21.55 -5.25
CA GLY A 82 -18.50 -20.09 -5.20
C GLY A 82 -18.12 -19.41 -3.87
N LYS A 83 -17.68 -20.14 -2.85
CA LYS A 83 -17.33 -19.56 -1.53
C LYS A 83 -16.27 -18.48 -1.60
N CYS A 84 -15.27 -18.66 -2.48
CA CYS A 84 -14.20 -17.66 -2.69
C CYS A 84 -14.74 -16.34 -3.25
N ALA A 85 -15.80 -16.39 -4.09
CA ALA A 85 -16.46 -15.20 -4.61
C ALA A 85 -17.33 -14.52 -3.53
N GLU A 86 -18.01 -15.30 -2.68
CA GLU A 86 -18.85 -14.78 -1.59
C GLU A 86 -18.05 -14.01 -0.55
N VAL A 87 -16.85 -14.48 -0.21
CA VAL A 87 -15.98 -13.82 0.79
C VAL A 87 -15.18 -12.66 0.21
N CYS A 88 -15.16 -12.47 -1.11
CA CYS A 88 -14.38 -11.43 -1.74
C CYS A 88 -15.04 -10.06 -1.61
N ALA A 89 -14.59 -9.25 -0.67
CA ALA A 89 -15.09 -7.89 -0.44
C ALA A 89 -14.86 -6.94 -1.64
N PHE A 90 -13.96 -7.30 -2.55
CA PHE A 90 -13.57 -6.47 -3.70
C PHE A 90 -14.17 -6.95 -5.02
N ASN A 91 -15.01 -7.98 -5.00
CA ASN A 91 -15.59 -8.60 -6.21
C ASN A 91 -14.53 -9.00 -7.26
N ALA A 92 -13.34 -9.35 -6.80
CA ALA A 92 -12.22 -9.76 -7.65
C ALA A 92 -12.30 -11.21 -8.12
N ILE A 93 -13.33 -11.96 -7.71
CA ILE A 93 -13.52 -13.37 -8.08
C ILE A 93 -14.94 -13.56 -8.59
N LEU A 94 -15.04 -14.14 -9.77
CA LEU A 94 -16.30 -14.54 -10.39
C LEU A 94 -16.36 -16.07 -10.42
N ALA A 95 -17.33 -16.65 -9.74
CA ALA A 95 -17.53 -18.08 -9.73
C ALA A 95 -18.77 -18.45 -10.56
N PHE A 96 -18.57 -19.35 -11.51
CA PHE A 96 -19.60 -19.97 -12.34
C PHE A 96 -19.62 -21.47 -12.03
N LYS A 97 -20.69 -22.17 -12.39
CA LYS A 97 -20.86 -23.61 -12.12
C LYS A 97 -19.71 -24.51 -12.61
N SER A 98 -18.95 -24.05 -13.60
CA SER A 98 -17.88 -24.83 -14.24
C SER A 98 -16.52 -24.10 -14.26
N GLN A 99 -16.46 -22.85 -13.80
CA GLN A 99 -15.26 -22.04 -13.92
C GLN A 99 -15.21 -20.94 -12.85
N THR A 100 -14.05 -20.70 -12.29
CA THR A 100 -13.80 -19.56 -11.40
C THR A 100 -12.74 -18.66 -12.03
N ILE A 101 -13.06 -17.39 -12.17
CA ILE A 101 -12.18 -16.38 -12.78
C ILE A 101 -11.73 -15.41 -11.71
N VAL A 102 -10.43 -15.15 -11.64
CA VAL A 102 -9.84 -14.11 -10.80
C VAL A 102 -9.55 -12.89 -11.67
N LEU A 103 -9.94 -11.72 -11.18
CA LEU A 103 -9.64 -10.42 -11.79
C LEU A 103 -8.50 -9.76 -11.01
N PRO A 104 -7.25 -9.86 -11.49
CA PRO A 104 -6.08 -9.36 -10.76
C PRO A 104 -6.15 -7.87 -10.46
N GLU A 105 -6.74 -7.09 -11.38
CA GLU A 105 -6.85 -5.62 -11.27
C GLU A 105 -7.76 -5.17 -10.12
N LEU A 106 -8.67 -6.05 -9.67
CA LEU A 106 -9.58 -5.79 -8.55
C LEU A 106 -9.10 -6.45 -7.25
N CYS A 107 -8.05 -7.26 -7.32
CA CYS A 107 -7.55 -8.00 -6.15
C CYS A 107 -6.67 -7.12 -5.27
N HIS A 108 -7.00 -7.04 -3.99
CA HIS A 108 -6.22 -6.31 -2.99
C HIS A 108 -5.30 -7.21 -2.14
N GLY A 109 -5.11 -8.48 -2.52
CA GLY A 109 -4.19 -9.39 -1.83
C GLY A 109 -4.55 -9.67 -0.36
N CYS A 110 -5.82 -9.53 0.02
CA CYS A 110 -6.25 -9.62 1.42
C CYS A 110 -6.24 -11.05 2.00
N GLY A 111 -6.11 -12.10 1.15
CA GLY A 111 -6.05 -13.50 1.55
C GLY A 111 -7.39 -14.11 2.02
N GLY A 112 -8.51 -13.40 1.95
CA GLY A 112 -9.80 -13.88 2.46
C GLY A 112 -10.38 -15.09 1.72
N CYS A 113 -9.90 -15.37 0.49
CA CYS A 113 -10.37 -16.45 -0.37
C CYS A 113 -9.48 -17.73 -0.35
N THR A 114 -8.39 -17.72 0.42
CA THR A 114 -7.41 -18.82 0.50
C THR A 114 -7.58 -19.66 1.75
#